data_f1e5c7d0acb0bf7576399fdf4d42268b
#
_entry.id   f1e5c7d0acb0bf7576399fdf4d42268b
#
_cell.length_a   1.000
_cell.length_b   1.000
_cell.length_c   1.000
_cell.angle_alpha   90.00
_cell.angle_beta   90.00
_cell.angle_gamma   90.00
#
_symmetry.space_group_name_H-M   'P 1'
#
loop_
_entity.id
_entity.type
_entity.pdbx_description
1 polymer ?
#
loop_
_entity_poly.entity_id
_entity_poly.type
_entity_poly.pdbx_seq_one_letter_code
_entity_poly.pdbx_strand_id
1 'polypeptide(L)'
;MALFKHPTAIVESDAVGDGTKIWHFVHVRAGARIGMNCVIGKSAYIDADVEIRNGVKIQNFVSVYKGVRIEDEVMVGPSVTFTNDLYPRAFSWSDDKITPTVVKQGASIGANSTIVCSVTIGRYAMIGAGSVVTNDVPDFGLVYGNPAALRGYVCFCGIKPNEAIREDNERIVYKCECGKEVEIKRDER
;
A
#
# COMPACT_ATOMS: atom_id res chain seq x y z
N MET A 1 -8.84 -13.38 -18.12
CA MET A 1 -7.59 -13.28 -18.93
C MET A 1 -6.54 -14.16 -18.26
N ALA A 2 -5.66 -14.83 -19.03
CA ALA A 2 -4.60 -15.64 -18.45
C ALA A 2 -3.52 -14.77 -17.75
N LEU A 3 -2.82 -15.38 -16.82
CA LEU A 3 -1.63 -14.80 -16.18
C LEU A 3 -0.54 -14.51 -17.22
N PHE A 4 0.01 -13.31 -17.22
CA PHE A 4 1.18 -12.92 -18.03
C PHE A 4 2.43 -12.85 -17.15
N LYS A 5 3.47 -13.60 -17.50
CA LYS A 5 4.79 -13.53 -16.90
C LYS A 5 5.82 -13.19 -17.98
N HIS A 6 6.53 -12.07 -17.83
CA HIS A 6 7.62 -11.74 -18.73
C HIS A 6 8.76 -12.80 -18.59
N PRO A 7 9.41 -13.23 -19.68
CA PRO A 7 10.45 -14.28 -19.63
C PRO A 7 11.64 -14.00 -18.69
N THR A 8 11.91 -12.72 -18.37
CA THR A 8 12.98 -12.35 -17.42
C THR A 8 12.52 -12.27 -15.96
N ALA A 9 11.23 -12.50 -15.67
CA ALA A 9 10.73 -12.52 -14.30
C ALA A 9 11.02 -13.87 -13.64
N ILE A 10 11.44 -13.84 -12.38
CA ILE A 10 11.60 -15.01 -11.52
C ILE A 10 10.36 -15.10 -10.64
N VAL A 11 9.54 -16.11 -10.83
CA VAL A 11 8.29 -16.30 -10.08
C VAL A 11 8.30 -17.69 -9.47
N GLU A 12 8.64 -17.77 -8.19
CA GLU A 12 8.76 -19.01 -7.43
C GLU A 12 7.42 -19.46 -6.83
N SER A 13 6.41 -18.56 -6.81
CA SER A 13 5.09 -18.85 -6.28
C SER A 13 4.15 -19.39 -7.36
N ASP A 14 3.35 -20.41 -7.00
CA ASP A 14 2.24 -20.93 -7.80
C ASP A 14 0.91 -20.21 -7.52
N ALA A 15 0.84 -19.38 -6.47
CA ALA A 15 -0.37 -18.69 -6.03
C ALA A 15 -0.47 -17.28 -6.65
N VAL A 16 -0.54 -17.20 -7.98
CA VAL A 16 -0.74 -15.96 -8.73
C VAL A 16 -2.04 -16.06 -9.54
N GLY A 17 -2.96 -15.13 -9.28
CA GLY A 17 -4.29 -15.12 -9.86
C GLY A 17 -4.33 -14.71 -11.34
N ASP A 18 -5.41 -15.13 -12.00
CA ASP A 18 -5.69 -14.86 -13.41
C ASP A 18 -5.75 -13.36 -13.73
N GLY A 19 -5.35 -12.98 -14.94
CA GLY A 19 -5.32 -11.58 -15.39
C GLY A 19 -4.18 -10.77 -14.85
N THR A 20 -3.39 -11.30 -13.91
CA THR A 20 -2.22 -10.61 -13.35
C THR A 20 -1.09 -10.55 -14.37
N LYS A 21 -0.38 -9.41 -14.39
CA LYS A 21 0.75 -9.13 -15.29
C LYS A 21 2.01 -8.89 -14.49
N ILE A 22 3.02 -9.74 -14.71
CA ILE A 22 4.33 -9.66 -14.06
C ILE A 22 5.37 -9.25 -15.11
N TRP A 23 5.98 -8.07 -14.91
CA TRP A 23 6.86 -7.46 -15.88
C TRP A 23 8.34 -7.87 -15.71
N HIS A 24 9.22 -7.23 -16.46
CA HIS A 24 10.65 -7.54 -16.57
C HIS A 24 11.35 -7.53 -15.21
N PHE A 25 12.19 -8.53 -14.96
CA PHE A 25 13.08 -8.62 -13.79
C PHE A 25 12.37 -8.55 -12.43
N VAL A 26 11.06 -8.83 -12.39
CA VAL A 26 10.34 -9.00 -11.13
C VAL A 26 10.81 -10.28 -10.46
N HIS A 27 10.98 -10.25 -9.14
CA HIS A 27 11.22 -11.42 -8.33
C HIS A 27 10.07 -11.62 -7.33
N VAL A 28 9.32 -12.70 -7.49
CA VAL A 28 8.28 -13.15 -6.55
C VAL A 28 8.78 -14.41 -5.86
N ARG A 29 9.00 -14.33 -4.55
CA ARG A 29 9.48 -15.43 -3.72
C ARG A 29 8.41 -16.49 -3.49
N ALA A 30 8.88 -17.70 -3.17
CA ALA A 30 8.02 -18.82 -2.76
C ALA A 30 7.15 -18.42 -1.56
N GLY A 31 5.90 -18.92 -1.51
CA GLY A 31 4.94 -18.60 -0.45
C GLY A 31 4.19 -17.28 -0.61
N ALA A 32 4.65 -16.35 -1.45
CA ALA A 32 3.89 -15.13 -1.76
C ALA A 32 2.56 -15.48 -2.45
N ARG A 33 1.50 -14.74 -2.14
CA ARG A 33 0.17 -14.89 -2.76
C ARG A 33 -0.22 -13.59 -3.45
N ILE A 34 -0.51 -13.65 -4.75
CA ILE A 34 -0.92 -12.50 -5.56
C ILE A 34 -2.27 -12.80 -6.17
N GLY A 35 -3.25 -11.93 -5.93
CA GLY A 35 -4.60 -12.07 -6.43
C GLY A 35 -4.74 -11.86 -7.94
N MET A 36 -5.98 -11.71 -8.39
CA MET A 36 -6.34 -11.55 -9.79
C MET A 36 -6.17 -10.09 -10.27
N ASN A 37 -5.94 -9.92 -11.58
CA ASN A 37 -5.91 -8.60 -12.25
C ASN A 37 -4.89 -7.61 -11.67
N CYS A 38 -3.83 -8.10 -11.04
CA CYS A 38 -2.75 -7.27 -10.53
C CYS A 38 -1.76 -6.88 -11.65
N VAL A 39 -1.01 -5.82 -11.40
CA VAL A 39 0.12 -5.41 -12.25
C VAL A 39 1.35 -5.26 -11.37
N ILE A 40 2.38 -6.07 -11.62
CA ILE A 40 3.65 -6.02 -10.91
C ILE A 40 4.71 -5.46 -11.86
N GLY A 41 5.12 -4.23 -11.57
CA GLY A 41 6.03 -3.44 -12.42
C GLY A 41 7.46 -3.95 -12.43
N LYS A 42 8.24 -3.46 -13.38
CA LYS A 42 9.64 -3.86 -13.61
C LYS A 42 10.47 -3.82 -12.33
N SER A 43 11.27 -4.85 -12.10
CA SER A 43 12.23 -4.93 -10.99
C SER A 43 11.60 -4.79 -9.59
N ALA A 44 10.31 -5.06 -9.45
CA ALA A 44 9.71 -5.17 -8.13
C ALA A 44 10.16 -6.46 -7.44
N TYR A 45 10.36 -6.40 -6.13
CA TYR A 45 10.66 -7.52 -5.27
C TYR A 45 9.48 -7.81 -4.34
N ILE A 46 8.96 -9.03 -4.40
CA ILE A 46 7.88 -9.51 -3.53
C ILE A 46 8.43 -10.69 -2.73
N ASP A 47 8.60 -10.48 -1.45
CA ASP A 47 9.21 -11.46 -0.55
C ASP A 47 8.28 -12.64 -0.22
N ALA A 48 8.83 -13.65 0.44
CA ALA A 48 8.09 -14.82 0.89
C ALA A 48 6.92 -14.42 1.80
N ASP A 49 5.82 -15.17 1.70
CA ASP A 49 4.62 -15.02 2.53
C ASP A 49 3.91 -13.65 2.46
N VAL A 50 4.28 -12.79 1.53
CA VAL A 50 3.55 -11.56 1.22
C VAL A 50 2.18 -11.88 0.65
N GLU A 51 1.15 -11.16 1.10
CA GLU A 51 -0.21 -11.26 0.55
C GLU A 51 -0.57 -9.99 -0.23
N ILE A 52 -0.88 -10.14 -1.52
CA ILE A 52 -1.39 -9.09 -2.38
C ILE A 52 -2.75 -9.55 -2.91
N ARG A 53 -3.81 -8.77 -2.63
CA ARG A 53 -5.16 -9.07 -3.07
C ARG A 53 -5.39 -8.66 -4.54
N ASN A 54 -6.64 -8.52 -4.95
CA ASN A 54 -7.00 -8.32 -6.36
C ASN A 54 -6.85 -6.88 -6.83
N GLY A 55 -6.59 -6.67 -8.12
CA GLY A 55 -6.57 -5.35 -8.74
C GLY A 55 -5.42 -4.43 -8.31
N VAL A 56 -4.48 -4.92 -7.53
CA VAL A 56 -3.35 -4.14 -7.00
C VAL A 56 -2.37 -3.78 -8.11
N LYS A 57 -1.88 -2.55 -8.07
CA LYS A 57 -0.84 -2.05 -8.99
C LYS A 57 0.43 -1.73 -8.21
N ILE A 58 1.43 -2.57 -8.34
CA ILE A 58 2.78 -2.34 -7.84
C ILE A 58 3.61 -1.76 -8.99
N GLN A 59 4.13 -0.54 -8.80
CA GLN A 59 4.95 0.11 -9.81
C GLN A 59 6.39 -0.41 -9.81
N ASN A 60 7.25 0.16 -10.68
CA ASN A 60 8.62 -0.28 -10.85
C ASN A 60 9.46 -0.07 -9.58
N PHE A 61 10.41 -0.99 -9.34
CA PHE A 61 11.40 -0.91 -8.26
C PHE A 61 10.81 -0.87 -6.84
N VAL A 62 9.60 -1.36 -6.64
CA VAL A 62 8.99 -1.50 -5.31
C VAL A 62 9.57 -2.70 -4.60
N SER A 63 9.88 -2.55 -3.31
CA SER A 63 10.28 -3.67 -2.44
C SER A 63 9.21 -3.94 -1.39
N VAL A 64 8.61 -5.13 -1.45
CA VAL A 64 7.60 -5.59 -0.50
C VAL A 64 8.17 -6.76 0.27
N TYR A 65 8.57 -6.52 1.52
CA TYR A 65 9.18 -7.53 2.38
C TYR A 65 8.15 -8.36 3.14
N LYS A 66 8.59 -9.52 3.64
CA LYS A 66 7.80 -10.46 4.46
C LYS A 66 7.08 -9.73 5.61
N GLY A 67 5.83 -10.11 5.86
CA GLY A 67 4.97 -9.47 6.85
C GLY A 67 4.03 -8.39 6.28
N VAL A 68 4.17 -8.01 5.01
CA VAL A 68 3.29 -7.03 4.37
C VAL A 68 2.06 -7.73 3.78
N ARG A 69 0.89 -7.13 4.04
CA ARG A 69 -0.38 -7.49 3.44
C ARG A 69 -0.98 -6.29 2.73
N ILE A 70 -1.35 -6.45 1.45
CA ILE A 70 -1.93 -5.41 0.60
C ILE A 70 -3.31 -5.89 0.15
N GLU A 71 -4.35 -5.12 0.51
CA GLU A 71 -5.73 -5.42 0.15
C GLU A 71 -6.06 -5.01 -1.29
N ASP A 72 -7.34 -5.15 -1.69
CA ASP A 72 -7.79 -4.93 -3.07
C ASP A 72 -7.57 -3.48 -3.55
N GLU A 73 -7.33 -3.32 -4.85
CA GLU A 73 -7.32 -2.04 -5.57
C GLU A 73 -6.29 -1.00 -5.05
N VAL A 74 -5.27 -1.43 -4.32
CA VAL A 74 -4.20 -0.56 -3.83
C VAL A 74 -3.25 -0.17 -4.96
N MET A 75 -2.82 1.09 -4.95
CA MET A 75 -1.79 1.63 -5.84
C MET A 75 -0.51 1.88 -5.06
N VAL A 76 0.60 1.25 -5.45
CA VAL A 76 1.93 1.47 -4.88
C VAL A 76 2.82 2.12 -5.93
N GLY A 77 3.22 3.36 -5.70
CA GLY A 77 4.06 4.16 -6.57
C GLY A 77 5.48 3.59 -6.74
N PRO A 78 6.22 4.05 -7.76
CA PRO A 78 7.56 3.53 -8.04
C PRO A 78 8.53 3.80 -6.89
N SER A 79 9.44 2.85 -6.69
CA SER A 79 10.50 2.92 -5.67
C SER A 79 10.00 3.05 -4.23
N VAL A 80 8.77 2.63 -3.95
CA VAL A 80 8.28 2.50 -2.57
C VAL A 80 8.96 1.31 -1.91
N THR A 81 9.35 1.49 -0.66
CA THR A 81 9.96 0.43 0.16
C THR A 81 9.15 0.23 1.44
N PHE A 82 8.75 -1.01 1.68
CA PHE A 82 8.23 -1.44 2.98
C PHE A 82 9.38 -2.00 3.81
N THR A 83 9.49 -1.67 5.08
CA THR A 83 10.41 -2.36 6.01
C THR A 83 9.67 -3.48 6.74
N ASN A 84 10.37 -4.35 7.46
CA ASN A 84 9.77 -5.46 8.21
C ASN A 84 10.40 -5.72 9.58
N ASP A 85 11.49 -5.02 9.92
CA ASP A 85 12.14 -5.08 11.23
C ASP A 85 12.35 -3.65 11.73
N LEU A 86 11.90 -3.36 12.98
CA LEU A 86 12.03 -2.06 13.63
C LEU A 86 13.44 -1.82 14.20
N TYR A 87 14.16 -2.90 14.51
CA TYR A 87 15.47 -2.85 15.17
C TYR A 87 16.50 -3.73 14.47
N PRO A 88 16.76 -3.52 13.17
CA PRO A 88 17.56 -4.43 12.37
C PRO A 88 19.02 -4.48 12.85
N ARG A 89 19.53 -5.70 13.00
CA ARG A 89 20.94 -5.98 13.29
C ARG A 89 21.35 -7.24 12.55
N ALA A 90 22.42 -7.17 11.77
CA ALA A 90 22.89 -8.29 10.96
C ALA A 90 23.20 -9.55 11.79
N PHE A 91 23.68 -9.37 13.01
CA PHE A 91 24.10 -10.49 13.90
C PHE A 91 22.94 -11.06 14.73
N SER A 92 21.75 -10.50 14.69
CA SER A 92 20.61 -10.96 15.53
C SER A 92 19.28 -10.96 14.76
N TRP A 93 19.31 -11.30 13.49
CA TRP A 93 18.10 -11.40 12.69
C TRP A 93 17.39 -12.74 12.98
N SER A 94 16.05 -12.68 13.05
CA SER A 94 15.18 -13.86 13.18
C SER A 94 13.76 -13.51 12.71
N ASP A 95 12.96 -14.53 12.31
CA ASP A 95 11.61 -14.33 11.77
C ASP A 95 10.62 -13.72 12.79
N ASP A 96 10.84 -13.91 14.08
CA ASP A 96 10.03 -13.34 15.17
C ASP A 96 10.17 -11.82 15.31
N LYS A 97 11.16 -11.21 14.65
CA LYS A 97 11.31 -9.74 14.57
C LYS A 97 10.47 -9.11 13.46
N ILE A 98 9.89 -9.91 12.60
CA ILE A 98 9.05 -9.41 11.53
C ILE A 98 7.79 -8.79 12.12
N THR A 99 7.61 -7.50 11.87
CA THR A 99 6.46 -6.75 12.32
C THR A 99 5.54 -6.47 11.13
N PRO A 100 4.27 -6.93 11.19
CA PRO A 100 3.37 -6.85 10.05
C PRO A 100 2.98 -5.41 9.71
N THR A 101 2.73 -5.18 8.42
CA THR A 101 2.18 -3.94 7.86
C THR A 101 0.96 -4.29 7.03
N VAL A 102 -0.12 -3.51 7.19
CA VAL A 102 -1.36 -3.70 6.43
C VAL A 102 -1.64 -2.45 5.60
N VAL A 103 -1.86 -2.64 4.29
CA VAL A 103 -2.36 -1.60 3.40
C VAL A 103 -3.78 -1.97 3.02
N LYS A 104 -4.75 -1.19 3.50
CA LYS A 104 -6.17 -1.44 3.29
C LYS A 104 -6.63 -1.02 1.90
N GLN A 105 -7.79 -1.55 1.51
CA GLN A 105 -8.39 -1.40 0.19
C GLN A 105 -8.35 0.04 -0.34
N GLY A 106 -8.00 0.18 -1.63
CA GLY A 106 -8.07 1.45 -2.36
C GLY A 106 -7.02 2.50 -1.96
N ALA A 107 -6.13 2.20 -1.01
CA ALA A 107 -5.08 3.14 -0.62
C ALA A 107 -4.09 3.40 -1.77
N SER A 108 -3.50 4.60 -1.77
CA SER A 108 -2.49 5.00 -2.75
C SER A 108 -1.22 5.48 -2.06
N ILE A 109 -0.08 4.92 -2.45
CA ILE A 109 1.23 5.26 -1.88
C ILE A 109 2.07 5.94 -2.96
N GLY A 110 2.45 7.19 -2.71
CA GLY A 110 3.24 8.00 -3.63
C GLY A 110 4.68 7.48 -3.83
N ALA A 111 5.27 7.83 -4.96
CA ALA A 111 6.63 7.42 -5.35
C ALA A 111 7.68 7.73 -4.28
N ASN A 112 8.69 6.87 -4.15
CA ASN A 112 9.83 7.03 -3.23
C ASN A 112 9.43 7.14 -1.75
N SER A 113 8.25 6.67 -1.35
CA SER A 113 7.86 6.62 0.06
C SER A 113 8.46 5.41 0.76
N THR A 114 8.77 5.58 2.04
CA THR A 114 9.17 4.48 2.93
C THR A 114 8.04 4.21 3.92
N ILE A 115 7.58 2.97 3.99
CA ILE A 115 6.59 2.52 4.96
C ILE A 115 7.33 1.72 6.03
N VAL A 116 7.45 2.31 7.21
CA VAL A 116 8.05 1.62 8.36
C VAL A 116 7.07 0.55 8.84
N CYS A 117 7.58 -0.61 9.19
CA CYS A 117 6.71 -1.72 9.61
C CYS A 117 5.92 -1.39 10.90
N SER A 118 4.93 -2.21 11.23
CA SER A 118 3.99 -1.99 12.35
C SER A 118 2.88 -0.96 12.09
N VAL A 119 2.72 -0.48 10.85
CA VAL A 119 1.67 0.51 10.55
C VAL A 119 0.53 -0.10 9.75
N THR A 120 -0.65 0.47 9.95
CA THR A 120 -1.83 0.24 9.10
C THR A 120 -2.08 1.48 8.25
N ILE A 121 -2.10 1.31 6.92
CA ILE A 121 -2.56 2.34 5.99
C ILE A 121 -4.05 2.12 5.77
N GLY A 122 -4.87 3.10 6.16
CA GLY A 122 -6.33 3.04 6.12
C GLY A 122 -6.90 2.95 4.69
N ARG A 123 -8.19 2.61 4.61
CA ARG A 123 -8.89 2.50 3.32
C ARG A 123 -8.89 3.83 2.58
N TYR A 124 -8.60 3.77 1.28
CA TYR A 124 -8.54 4.95 0.41
C TYR A 124 -7.61 6.07 0.89
N ALA A 125 -6.73 5.79 1.87
CA ALA A 125 -5.74 6.75 2.31
C ALA A 125 -4.75 7.08 1.19
N MET A 126 -4.20 8.28 1.23
CA MET A 126 -3.22 8.75 0.27
C MET A 126 -1.92 9.18 0.96
N ILE A 127 -0.83 8.54 0.58
CA ILE A 127 0.52 8.87 1.02
C ILE A 127 1.16 9.72 -0.07
N GLY A 128 1.59 10.95 0.27
CA GLY A 128 2.31 11.81 -0.67
C GLY A 128 3.70 11.24 -1.01
N ALA A 129 4.18 11.55 -2.21
CA ALA A 129 5.49 11.09 -2.67
C ALA A 129 6.62 11.53 -1.74
N GLY A 130 7.65 10.67 -1.57
CA GLY A 130 8.82 10.94 -0.72
C GLY A 130 8.55 10.91 0.78
N SER A 131 7.41 10.39 1.22
CA SER A 131 7.04 10.36 2.64
C SER A 131 7.70 9.21 3.39
N VAL A 132 7.94 9.41 4.69
CA VAL A 132 8.33 8.34 5.63
C VAL A 132 7.19 8.11 6.62
N VAL A 133 6.43 7.04 6.43
CA VAL A 133 5.26 6.71 7.26
C VAL A 133 5.71 5.88 8.45
N THR A 134 5.52 6.42 9.65
CA THR A 134 5.96 5.83 10.92
C THR A 134 4.80 5.51 11.88
N ASN A 135 3.58 5.93 11.53
CA ASN A 135 2.38 5.73 12.33
C ASN A 135 1.22 5.31 11.44
N ASP A 136 0.18 4.78 12.04
CA ASP A 136 -1.06 4.44 11.36
C ASP A 136 -1.64 5.64 10.63
N VAL A 137 -2.23 5.37 9.48
CA VAL A 137 -2.90 6.37 8.64
C VAL A 137 -4.40 6.06 8.67
N PRO A 138 -5.26 7.01 9.07
CA PRO A 138 -6.68 6.78 9.11
C PRO A 138 -7.28 6.55 7.72
N ASP A 139 -8.48 5.96 7.66
CA ASP A 139 -9.24 5.83 6.43
C ASP A 139 -9.40 7.20 5.76
N PHE A 140 -9.19 7.26 4.45
CA PHE A 140 -9.19 8.49 3.64
C PHE A 140 -8.14 9.54 4.03
N GLY A 141 -7.23 9.26 4.95
CA GLY A 141 -6.21 10.19 5.41
C GLY A 141 -5.23 10.58 4.30
N LEU A 142 -4.98 11.88 4.15
CA LEU A 142 -3.89 12.41 3.33
C LEU A 142 -2.70 12.71 4.23
N VAL A 143 -1.63 11.94 4.08
CA VAL A 143 -0.40 12.12 4.85
C VAL A 143 0.79 12.36 3.94
N TYR A 144 1.72 13.22 4.34
CA TYR A 144 3.00 13.42 3.67
C TYR A 144 4.05 14.05 4.58
N GLY A 145 5.31 13.94 4.15
CA GLY A 145 6.48 14.48 4.86
C GLY A 145 7.37 13.39 5.47
N ASN A 146 8.41 13.81 6.19
CA ASN A 146 9.34 12.96 6.93
C ASN A 146 9.58 13.55 8.34
N PRO A 147 9.00 12.95 9.41
CA PRO A 147 8.00 11.88 9.35
C PRO A 147 6.68 12.36 8.71
N ALA A 148 5.93 11.43 8.10
CA ALA A 148 4.63 11.74 7.51
C ALA A 148 3.61 12.13 8.59
N ALA A 149 2.87 13.21 8.33
CA ALA A 149 1.83 13.71 9.22
C ALA A 149 0.52 13.88 8.47
N LEU A 150 -0.61 13.73 9.17
CA LEU A 150 -1.95 13.95 8.61
C LEU A 150 -2.10 15.41 8.18
N ARG A 151 -2.48 15.63 6.92
CA ARG A 151 -2.62 16.94 6.28
C ARG A 151 -4.05 17.22 5.79
N GLY A 152 -4.93 16.27 6.01
CA GLY A 152 -6.33 16.34 5.62
C GLY A 152 -6.83 14.98 5.17
N TYR A 153 -7.87 14.99 4.37
CA TYR A 153 -8.52 13.78 3.88
C TYR A 153 -8.74 13.87 2.38
N VAL A 154 -8.87 12.72 1.72
CA VAL A 154 -9.18 12.60 0.30
C VAL A 154 -10.50 11.86 0.09
N CYS A 155 -11.06 12.01 -1.09
CA CYS A 155 -12.22 11.25 -1.52
C CYS A 155 -11.78 9.89 -2.12
N PHE A 156 -12.73 9.00 -2.36
CA PHE A 156 -12.54 7.75 -3.13
C PHE A 156 -11.84 7.96 -4.49
N CYS A 157 -12.02 9.12 -5.11
CA CYS A 157 -11.36 9.47 -6.38
C CYS A 157 -9.94 10.02 -6.20
N GLY A 158 -9.46 10.18 -4.96
CA GLY A 158 -8.13 10.72 -4.64
C GLY A 158 -8.06 12.26 -4.58
N ILE A 159 -9.13 12.98 -4.92
CA ILE A 159 -9.16 14.45 -4.83
C ILE A 159 -9.40 14.85 -3.37
N LYS A 160 -8.66 15.86 -2.90
CA LYS A 160 -8.92 16.48 -1.61
C LYS A 160 -10.20 17.34 -1.70
N PRO A 161 -11.25 17.03 -0.93
CA PRO A 161 -12.45 17.86 -0.94
C PRO A 161 -12.16 19.23 -0.30
N ASN A 162 -12.84 20.27 -0.78
CA ASN A 162 -12.58 21.64 -0.37
C ASN A 162 -13.23 21.97 0.98
N GLU A 163 -14.49 21.60 1.18
CA GLU A 163 -15.26 21.98 2.35
C GLU A 163 -16.05 20.81 2.95
N ALA A 164 -16.19 20.84 4.27
CA ALA A 164 -17.12 19.96 4.97
C ALA A 164 -18.56 20.48 4.79
N ILE A 165 -19.48 19.58 4.46
CA ILE A 165 -20.91 19.90 4.32
C ILE A 165 -21.70 19.65 5.60
N ARG A 166 -21.15 18.80 6.48
CA ARG A 166 -21.67 18.50 7.82
C ARG A 166 -20.51 18.21 8.77
N GLU A 167 -20.63 18.69 9.99
CA GLU A 167 -19.66 18.46 11.03
C GLU A 167 -20.37 18.41 12.38
N ASP A 168 -20.09 17.36 13.16
CA ASP A 168 -20.57 17.20 14.53
C ASP A 168 -19.43 16.68 15.43
N ASN A 169 -19.74 16.31 16.66
CA ASN A 169 -18.72 15.84 17.62
C ASN A 169 -18.12 14.48 17.26
N GLU A 170 -18.79 13.67 16.45
CA GLU A 170 -18.41 12.29 16.13
C GLU A 170 -17.80 12.16 14.74
N ARG A 171 -18.20 13.03 13.79
CA ARG A 171 -17.83 12.88 12.37
C ARG A 171 -17.79 14.20 11.61
N ILE A 172 -17.07 14.15 10.49
CA ILE A 172 -17.05 15.21 9.47
C ILE A 172 -17.43 14.56 8.13
N VAL A 173 -18.34 15.19 7.40
CA VAL A 173 -18.75 14.73 6.07
C VAL A 173 -18.30 15.76 5.03
N TYR A 174 -17.53 15.31 4.09
CA TYR A 174 -17.06 16.09 2.93
C TYR A 174 -17.82 15.70 1.68
N LYS A 175 -18.19 16.69 0.85
CA LYS A 175 -18.67 16.45 -0.51
C LYS A 175 -17.56 16.72 -1.50
N CYS A 176 -17.29 15.75 -2.37
CA CYS A 176 -16.28 15.86 -3.41
C CYS A 176 -16.88 16.33 -4.74
N GLU A 177 -16.09 16.98 -5.56
CA GLU A 177 -16.44 17.37 -6.94
C GLU A 177 -16.87 16.18 -7.81
N CYS A 178 -16.38 14.96 -7.51
CA CYS A 178 -16.84 13.73 -8.17
C CYS A 178 -18.27 13.29 -7.80
N GLY A 179 -18.95 14.04 -6.94
CA GLY A 179 -20.33 13.80 -6.47
C GLY A 179 -20.45 12.87 -5.27
N LYS A 180 -19.38 12.22 -4.82
CA LYS A 180 -19.40 11.32 -3.65
C LYS A 180 -19.23 12.10 -2.35
N GLU A 181 -19.83 11.57 -1.29
CA GLU A 181 -19.60 12.01 0.08
C GLU A 181 -18.63 11.08 0.79
N VAL A 182 -17.77 11.64 1.64
CA VAL A 182 -16.82 10.92 2.48
C VAL A 182 -17.08 11.29 3.93
N GLU A 183 -17.35 10.30 4.75
CA GLU A 183 -17.53 10.44 6.19
C GLU A 183 -16.26 10.04 6.93
N ILE A 184 -15.75 10.94 7.77
CA ILE A 184 -14.55 10.73 8.59
C ILE A 184 -14.96 10.75 10.05
N LYS A 185 -14.66 9.70 10.79
CA LYS A 185 -14.86 9.63 12.24
C LYS A 185 -13.78 10.42 12.97
N ARG A 186 -14.16 11.17 14.00
CA ARG A 186 -13.24 12.02 14.76
C ARG A 186 -12.27 11.24 15.66
N ASP A 187 -12.62 10.04 16.07
CA ASP A 187 -11.77 9.19 16.92
C ASP A 187 -10.57 8.58 16.18
N GLU A 188 -10.48 8.75 14.87
CA GLU A 188 -9.38 8.27 14.03
C GLU A 188 -8.28 9.34 13.77
N ARG A 189 -8.17 10.37 14.61
CA ARG A 189 -7.17 11.45 14.49
C ARG A 189 -5.90 11.15 15.27
#